data_cae8eeccf8126c9f7957bc260d7fb335
#
_entry.id   cae8eeccf8126c9f7957bc260d7fb335
#
_cell.length_a   1.000
_cell.length_b   1.000
_cell.length_c   1.000
_cell.angle_alpha   90.00
_cell.angle_beta   90.00
_cell.angle_gamma   90.00
#
_symmetry.space_group_name_H-M   'P 1'
#
loop_
_entity.id
_entity.type
_entity.pdbx_description
1 polymer ?
#
loop_
_entity_poly.entity_id
_entity_poly.type
_entity_poly.pdbx_seq_one_letter_code
_entity_poly.pdbx_strand_id
1 'polypeptide(L)'
;MDRYHDSGRELVRASLLSTLIEKNKDGKTRLTWRAWRWISIIVINLFFFLSFNADVQVLEGTLNGSRLLGFHLIDLFTGLEIFAAEHHVHTNVIIGTVTLLVFYILVGGKAYCGWVCPYGFLSEIGEHIHLILVRKKIIKERKFDPRVRFFFWAVFLIAAAVDGYLVFEVINPIGILSRFIVYGWSLAIVWVIVILLFEIFVSRRAWCKYVCPVGTTYNLVGWVSATRVQWDNDKCDHCGACLQVCPEEHVLEFTKPKHDKERREKGKTKQLVINGDCIMCGRCFDVCHTDAYNFQFRLKNLV
;
A
#
# COMPACT_ATOMS: atom_id res chain seq x y z
N MET A 1 0.99 12.59 -30.31
CA MET A 1 1.21 12.90 -28.89
C MET A 1 -0.08 12.88 -28.06
N ASP A 2 -1.22 13.21 -28.65
CA ASP A 2 -2.49 13.37 -27.89
C ASP A 2 -3.23 12.07 -27.50
N ARG A 3 -3.02 10.97 -28.23
CA ARG A 3 -3.72 9.68 -27.94
C ARG A 3 -3.31 9.04 -26.61
N TYR A 4 -2.10 9.25 -26.12
CA TYR A 4 -1.60 8.62 -24.88
C TYR A 4 -1.85 9.46 -23.63
N HIS A 5 -2.00 10.77 -23.76
CA HIS A 5 -2.53 11.59 -22.68
C HIS A 5 -3.98 11.21 -22.33
N ASP A 6 -4.70 10.62 -23.28
CA ASP A 6 -6.07 10.14 -23.08
C ASP A 6 -6.15 8.75 -22.40
N SER A 7 -5.20 7.84 -22.67
CA SER A 7 -5.25 6.48 -22.10
C SER A 7 -5.17 6.46 -20.56
N GLY A 8 -4.30 7.27 -19.96
CA GLY A 8 -4.26 7.44 -18.51
C GLY A 8 -5.52 8.09 -17.94
N ARG A 9 -6.11 9.04 -18.68
CA ARG A 9 -7.40 9.65 -18.35
C ARG A 9 -8.57 8.71 -18.54
N GLU A 10 -8.54 7.84 -19.55
CA GLU A 10 -9.55 6.80 -19.77
C GLU A 10 -9.54 5.74 -18.68
N LEU A 11 -8.36 5.27 -18.24
CA LEU A 11 -8.24 4.32 -17.13
C LEU A 11 -8.74 4.89 -15.80
N VAL A 12 -8.53 6.19 -15.57
CA VAL A 12 -9.13 6.89 -14.42
C VAL A 12 -10.63 7.13 -14.63
N ARG A 13 -11.13 7.16 -15.87
CA ARG A 13 -12.56 7.27 -16.23
C ARG A 13 -13.28 5.91 -16.24
N ALA A 14 -12.55 4.85 -16.48
CA ALA A 14 -13.09 3.51 -16.52
C ALA A 14 -13.69 3.10 -15.18
N SER A 15 -14.75 2.29 -15.20
CA SER A 15 -15.26 1.64 -13.99
C SER A 15 -14.18 0.82 -13.33
N LEU A 16 -14.14 0.79 -11.97
CA LEU A 16 -13.18 -0.04 -11.22
C LEU A 16 -13.15 -1.49 -11.73
N LEU A 17 -14.31 -2.04 -12.07
CA LEU A 17 -14.44 -3.42 -12.55
C LEU A 17 -13.86 -3.60 -13.97
N SER A 18 -14.03 -2.61 -14.86
CA SER A 18 -13.48 -2.69 -16.22
C SER A 18 -11.95 -2.61 -16.26
N THR A 19 -11.31 -2.13 -15.19
CA THR A 19 -9.84 -2.09 -15.04
C THR A 19 -9.23 -3.37 -14.49
N LEU A 20 -10.04 -4.39 -14.17
CA LEU A 20 -9.57 -5.69 -13.67
C LEU A 20 -9.12 -6.63 -14.79
N ILE A 21 -9.63 -6.42 -16.00
CA ILE A 21 -9.37 -7.28 -17.15
C ILE A 21 -8.89 -6.41 -18.30
N GLU A 22 -7.74 -6.76 -18.84
CA GLU A 22 -7.15 -6.13 -20.01
C GLU A 22 -7.14 -7.11 -21.19
N LYS A 23 -7.42 -6.62 -22.40
CA LYS A 23 -7.23 -7.40 -23.62
C LYS A 23 -5.82 -7.15 -24.17
N ASN A 24 -5.01 -8.20 -24.22
CA ASN A 24 -3.69 -8.14 -24.85
C ASN A 24 -3.82 -7.85 -26.35
N LYS A 25 -2.72 -7.40 -26.98
CA LYS A 25 -2.63 -7.16 -28.44
C LYS A 25 -3.07 -8.38 -29.27
N ASP A 26 -2.93 -9.58 -28.72
CA ASP A 26 -3.33 -10.87 -29.33
C ASP A 26 -4.80 -11.24 -29.06
N GLY A 27 -5.63 -10.34 -28.52
CA GLY A 27 -7.04 -10.60 -28.23
C GLY A 27 -7.30 -11.47 -26.98
N LYS A 28 -6.25 -11.97 -26.31
CA LYS A 28 -6.39 -12.77 -25.08
C LYS A 28 -6.64 -11.86 -23.87
N THR A 29 -7.58 -12.26 -23.04
CA THR A 29 -7.88 -11.59 -21.76
C THR A 29 -6.79 -11.89 -20.73
N ARG A 30 -6.22 -10.84 -20.12
CA ARG A 30 -5.25 -10.92 -19.03
C ARG A 30 -5.78 -10.21 -17.79
N LEU A 31 -5.59 -10.83 -16.63
CA LEU A 31 -5.86 -10.16 -15.35
C LEU A 31 -4.78 -9.09 -15.09
N THR A 32 -5.22 -7.90 -14.72
CA THR A 32 -4.33 -6.79 -14.37
C THR A 32 -3.68 -7.03 -13.00
N TRP A 33 -2.60 -6.30 -12.70
CA TRP A 33 -1.97 -6.30 -11.37
C TRP A 33 -2.96 -5.86 -10.27
N ARG A 34 -3.91 -4.97 -10.61
CA ARG A 34 -4.99 -4.57 -9.72
C ARG A 34 -5.86 -5.77 -9.35
N ALA A 35 -6.25 -6.61 -10.32
CA ALA A 35 -7.06 -7.80 -10.07
C ALA A 35 -6.34 -8.80 -9.14
N TRP A 36 -5.06 -9.08 -9.40
CA TRP A 36 -4.26 -9.96 -8.56
C TRP A 36 -4.15 -9.46 -7.11
N ARG A 37 -4.00 -8.15 -6.92
CA ARG A 37 -3.99 -7.54 -5.58
C ARG A 37 -5.32 -7.73 -4.85
N TRP A 38 -6.42 -7.44 -5.53
CA TRP A 38 -7.74 -7.60 -4.94
C TRP A 38 -7.99 -9.06 -4.54
N ILE A 39 -7.65 -10.00 -5.41
CA ILE A 39 -7.71 -11.43 -5.10
C ILE A 39 -6.86 -11.75 -3.86
N SER A 40 -5.61 -11.26 -3.79
CA SER A 40 -4.73 -11.47 -2.65
C SER A 40 -5.34 -10.96 -1.34
N ILE A 41 -5.83 -9.72 -1.33
CA ILE A 41 -6.46 -9.13 -0.13
C ILE A 41 -7.69 -9.93 0.29
N ILE A 42 -8.58 -10.28 -0.66
CA ILE A 42 -9.79 -11.06 -0.37
C ILE A 42 -9.43 -12.44 0.16
N VAL A 43 -8.51 -13.14 -0.50
CA VAL A 43 -8.09 -14.50 -0.09
C VAL A 43 -7.48 -14.50 1.30
N ILE A 44 -6.55 -13.57 1.59
CA ILE A 44 -5.91 -13.50 2.91
C ILE A 44 -6.95 -13.22 4.00
N ASN A 45 -7.85 -12.26 3.81
CA ASN A 45 -8.87 -11.93 4.80
C ASN A 45 -9.93 -13.04 4.92
N LEU A 46 -10.24 -13.76 3.82
CA LEU A 46 -11.11 -14.91 3.83
C LEU A 46 -10.50 -16.08 4.64
N PHE A 47 -9.18 -16.27 4.57
CA PHE A 47 -8.51 -17.27 5.41
C PHE A 47 -8.68 -17.00 6.90
N PHE A 48 -8.58 -15.73 7.34
CA PHE A 48 -8.86 -15.37 8.74
C PHE A 48 -10.32 -15.66 9.12
N PHE A 49 -11.26 -15.32 8.26
CA PHE A 49 -12.68 -15.58 8.48
C PHE A 49 -12.99 -17.08 8.55
N LEU A 50 -12.47 -17.86 7.61
CA LEU A 50 -12.68 -19.32 7.58
C LEU A 50 -12.00 -20.02 8.75
N SER A 51 -10.80 -19.60 9.14
CA SER A 51 -10.09 -20.16 10.27
C SER A 51 -10.89 -20.03 11.57
N PHE A 52 -11.51 -18.86 11.77
CA PHE A 52 -12.35 -18.62 12.94
C PHE A 52 -13.67 -19.42 12.90
N ASN A 53 -14.38 -19.43 11.76
CA ASN A 53 -15.70 -20.04 11.68
C ASN A 53 -15.67 -21.56 11.48
N ALA A 54 -14.62 -22.11 10.85
CA ALA A 54 -14.48 -23.54 10.60
C ALA A 54 -13.59 -24.27 11.63
N ASP A 55 -13.15 -23.56 12.68
CA ASP A 55 -12.25 -24.08 13.73
C ASP A 55 -10.97 -24.73 13.16
N VAL A 56 -10.51 -24.22 12.03
CA VAL A 56 -9.29 -24.69 11.36
C VAL A 56 -8.11 -23.86 11.90
N GLN A 57 -7.37 -24.40 12.84
CA GLN A 57 -6.26 -23.74 13.56
C GLN A 57 -5.01 -23.51 12.70
N VAL A 58 -5.17 -23.08 11.45
CA VAL A 58 -4.06 -22.78 10.54
C VAL A 58 -3.62 -21.31 10.70
N LEU A 59 -4.58 -20.39 10.83
CA LEU A 59 -4.34 -18.96 10.91
C LEU A 59 -5.29 -18.34 11.94
N GLU A 60 -4.84 -18.19 13.17
CA GLU A 60 -5.62 -17.65 14.28
C GLU A 60 -5.35 -16.15 14.50
N GLY A 61 -6.36 -15.42 14.98
CA GLY A 61 -6.23 -14.02 15.37
C GLY A 61 -6.67 -13.03 14.31
N THR A 62 -6.00 -11.89 14.24
CA THR A 62 -6.28 -10.80 13.32
C THR A 62 -5.01 -10.36 12.60
N LEU A 63 -5.13 -9.45 11.62
CA LEU A 63 -3.97 -8.94 10.87
C LEU A 63 -2.91 -8.24 11.73
N ASN A 64 -3.27 -7.71 12.91
CA ASN A 64 -2.32 -7.02 13.80
C ASN A 64 -1.54 -7.99 14.67
N GLY A 65 -2.13 -9.14 14.99
CA GLY A 65 -1.49 -10.23 15.70
C GLY A 65 -2.15 -11.53 15.32
N SER A 66 -1.40 -12.41 14.67
CA SER A 66 -1.88 -13.70 14.20
C SER A 66 -0.92 -14.82 14.55
N ARG A 67 -1.45 -16.03 14.51
CA ARG A 67 -0.71 -17.29 14.66
C ARG A 67 -0.85 -18.08 13.38
N LEU A 68 0.22 -18.35 12.69
CA LEU A 68 0.25 -19.20 11.52
C LEU A 68 0.98 -20.50 11.87
N LEU A 69 0.26 -21.63 11.90
CA LEU A 69 0.84 -22.95 12.25
C LEU A 69 1.68 -22.93 13.55
N GLY A 70 1.26 -22.16 14.56
CA GLY A 70 1.97 -22.02 15.82
C GLY A 70 3.00 -20.88 15.86
N PHE A 71 3.39 -20.29 14.73
CA PHE A 71 4.27 -19.14 14.68
C PHE A 71 3.49 -17.85 14.90
N HIS A 72 3.92 -17.03 15.87
CA HIS A 72 3.34 -15.72 16.07
C HIS A 72 3.81 -14.77 14.96
N LEU A 73 2.86 -14.09 14.33
CA LEU A 73 3.10 -13.02 13.37
C LEU A 73 2.49 -11.74 13.94
N ILE A 74 3.31 -10.75 14.20
CA ILE A 74 2.90 -9.49 14.82
C ILE A 74 3.28 -8.37 13.87
N ASP A 75 2.32 -7.49 13.57
CA ASP A 75 2.57 -6.31 12.74
C ASP A 75 3.74 -5.49 13.27
N LEU A 76 4.53 -4.93 12.37
CA LEU A 76 5.77 -4.22 12.74
C LEU A 76 5.53 -3.04 13.67
N PHE A 77 4.46 -2.26 13.44
CA PHE A 77 4.16 -1.13 14.30
C PHE A 77 3.60 -1.59 15.65
N THR A 78 2.71 -2.59 15.66
CA THR A 78 2.20 -3.19 16.88
C THR A 78 3.32 -3.77 17.73
N GLY A 79 4.31 -4.42 17.10
CA GLY A 79 5.51 -4.90 17.79
C GLY A 79 6.30 -3.77 18.46
N LEU A 80 6.44 -2.61 17.79
CA LEU A 80 7.09 -1.41 18.35
C LEU A 80 6.26 -0.81 19.50
N GLU A 81 4.92 -0.78 19.40
CA GLU A 81 4.06 -0.32 20.51
C GLU A 81 4.16 -1.22 21.74
N ILE A 82 4.15 -2.55 21.55
CA ILE A 82 4.32 -3.50 22.67
C ILE A 82 5.69 -3.27 23.33
N PHE A 83 6.74 -3.12 22.55
CA PHE A 83 8.08 -2.84 23.09
C PHE A 83 8.13 -1.51 23.86
N ALA A 84 7.41 -0.48 23.39
CA ALA A 84 7.36 0.82 24.06
C ALA A 84 6.49 0.80 25.31
N ALA A 85 5.37 0.06 25.33
CA ALA A 85 4.41 0.00 26.43
C ALA A 85 4.85 -0.96 27.56
N GLU A 86 5.33 -2.14 27.17
CA GLU A 86 5.77 -3.17 28.12
C GLU A 86 7.29 -3.15 28.18
N HIS A 87 7.91 -2.64 29.21
CA HIS A 87 9.38 -2.65 29.38
C HIS A 87 10.00 -4.07 29.45
N HIS A 88 9.16 -5.11 29.35
CA HIS A 88 9.56 -6.51 29.25
C HIS A 88 9.28 -7.06 27.84
N VAL A 89 10.28 -7.63 27.22
CA VAL A 89 10.19 -8.13 25.84
C VAL A 89 9.85 -9.61 25.85
N HIS A 90 8.66 -9.96 25.39
CA HIS A 90 8.27 -11.36 25.18
C HIS A 90 8.97 -11.93 23.93
N THR A 91 9.69 -13.04 24.07
CA THR A 91 10.42 -13.70 22.99
C THR A 91 9.55 -13.94 21.74
N ASN A 92 8.28 -14.32 21.94
CA ASN A 92 7.33 -14.57 20.84
C ASN A 92 7.02 -13.30 20.03
N VAL A 93 6.99 -12.13 20.69
CA VAL A 93 6.78 -10.83 20.01
C VAL A 93 7.97 -10.50 19.14
N ILE A 94 9.21 -10.70 19.65
CA ILE A 94 10.43 -10.47 18.87
C ILE A 94 10.43 -11.37 17.65
N ILE A 95 10.24 -12.67 17.84
CA ILE A 95 10.28 -13.65 16.74
C ILE A 95 9.25 -13.28 15.66
N GLY A 96 8.02 -12.97 16.06
CA GLY A 96 6.94 -12.59 15.14
C GLY A 96 7.24 -11.32 14.35
N THR A 97 7.67 -10.26 15.05
CA THR A 97 8.00 -8.96 14.43
C THR A 97 9.20 -9.06 13.51
N VAL A 98 10.28 -9.75 13.93
CA VAL A 98 11.49 -9.94 13.13
C VAL A 98 11.19 -10.79 11.88
N THR A 99 10.38 -11.83 12.00
CA THR A 99 9.97 -12.65 10.86
C THR A 99 9.26 -11.81 9.80
N LEU A 100 8.27 -10.99 10.20
CA LEU A 100 7.60 -10.08 9.27
C LEU A 100 8.54 -9.01 8.73
N LEU A 101 9.44 -8.48 9.54
CA LEU A 101 10.45 -7.51 9.10
C LEU A 101 11.31 -8.08 7.97
N VAL A 102 11.87 -9.27 8.17
CA VAL A 102 12.69 -9.95 7.16
C VAL A 102 11.88 -10.23 5.89
N PHE A 103 10.65 -10.73 6.05
CA PHE A 103 9.76 -10.99 4.92
C PHE A 103 9.51 -9.73 4.08
N TYR A 104 9.16 -8.58 4.71
CA TYR A 104 8.88 -7.35 3.98
C TYR A 104 10.15 -6.62 3.48
N ILE A 105 11.31 -6.87 4.08
CA ILE A 105 12.60 -6.45 3.47
C ILE A 105 12.80 -7.18 2.13
N LEU A 106 12.47 -8.46 2.05
CA LEU A 106 12.64 -9.25 0.84
C LEU A 106 11.61 -8.90 -0.24
N VAL A 107 10.33 -8.87 0.12
CA VAL A 107 9.20 -8.70 -0.83
C VAL A 107 9.03 -7.24 -1.25
N GLY A 108 9.27 -6.28 -0.34
CA GLY A 108 9.06 -4.85 -0.56
C GLY A 108 8.28 -4.23 0.58
N GLY A 109 8.84 -3.23 1.27
CA GLY A 109 8.33 -2.71 2.54
C GLY A 109 6.84 -2.42 2.56
N LYS A 110 6.36 -1.43 1.78
CA LYS A 110 4.94 -1.04 1.72
C LYS A 110 4.03 -2.02 0.94
N ALA A 111 4.53 -3.18 0.49
CA ALA A 111 3.72 -4.20 -0.17
C ALA A 111 2.54 -4.66 0.72
N TYR A 112 2.72 -4.68 2.05
CA TYR A 112 1.62 -4.93 3.00
C TYR A 112 0.38 -4.07 2.70
N CYS A 113 0.55 -2.76 2.54
CA CYS A 113 -0.55 -1.82 2.29
C CYS A 113 -1.26 -2.06 0.95
N GLY A 114 -0.57 -2.62 -0.03
CA GLY A 114 -1.12 -2.89 -1.35
C GLY A 114 -1.74 -4.27 -1.51
N TRP A 115 -1.28 -5.30 -0.78
CA TRP A 115 -1.57 -6.71 -1.06
C TRP A 115 -2.28 -7.45 0.07
N VAL A 116 -2.25 -6.90 1.30
CA VAL A 116 -2.76 -7.57 2.49
C VAL A 116 -3.82 -6.73 3.20
N CYS A 117 -3.59 -5.42 3.31
CA CYS A 117 -4.40 -4.52 4.13
C CYS A 117 -5.85 -4.37 3.60
N PRO A 118 -6.89 -4.77 4.35
CA PRO A 118 -8.29 -4.65 3.93
C PRO A 118 -8.74 -3.18 3.90
N TYR A 119 -8.22 -2.33 4.79
CA TYR A 119 -8.48 -0.89 4.73
C TYR A 119 -7.89 -0.26 3.48
N GLY A 120 -6.70 -0.71 3.03
CA GLY A 120 -6.10 -0.27 1.77
C GLY A 120 -6.98 -0.55 0.55
N PHE A 121 -7.76 -1.64 0.57
CA PHE A 121 -8.76 -1.95 -0.45
C PHE A 121 -9.95 -0.96 -0.41
N LEU A 122 -10.51 -0.68 0.77
CA LEU A 122 -11.59 0.30 0.92
C LEU A 122 -11.13 1.72 0.52
N SER A 123 -9.95 2.11 0.94
CA SER A 123 -9.34 3.40 0.59
C SER A 123 -9.12 3.53 -0.93
N GLU A 124 -8.85 2.43 -1.65
CA GLU A 124 -8.77 2.44 -3.12
C GLU A 124 -10.12 2.72 -3.77
N ILE A 125 -11.20 2.17 -3.23
CA ILE A 125 -12.57 2.48 -3.68
C ILE A 125 -12.89 3.94 -3.38
N GLY A 126 -12.57 4.42 -2.17
CA GLY A 126 -12.72 5.82 -1.77
C GLY A 126 -11.94 6.78 -2.68
N GLU A 127 -10.69 6.44 -3.02
CA GLU A 127 -9.87 7.19 -3.98
C GLU A 127 -10.55 7.33 -5.34
N HIS A 128 -11.16 6.26 -5.84
CA HIS A 128 -11.86 6.29 -7.14
C HIS A 128 -13.07 7.24 -7.09
N ILE A 129 -13.87 7.18 -6.03
CA ILE A 129 -15.02 8.06 -5.81
C ILE A 129 -14.53 9.53 -5.69
N HIS A 130 -13.50 9.77 -4.89
CA HIS A 130 -12.88 11.11 -4.75
C HIS A 130 -12.48 11.69 -6.11
N LEU A 131 -11.78 10.92 -6.95
CA LEU A 131 -11.35 11.36 -8.28
C LEU A 131 -12.53 11.65 -9.23
N ILE A 132 -13.66 10.93 -9.08
CA ILE A 132 -14.89 11.24 -9.83
C ILE A 132 -15.47 12.59 -9.37
N LEU A 133 -15.53 12.83 -8.06
CA LEU A 133 -16.07 14.08 -7.48
C LEU A 133 -15.20 15.29 -7.83
N VAL A 134 -13.86 15.14 -7.79
CA VAL A 134 -12.91 16.19 -8.22
C VAL A 134 -13.09 16.52 -9.70
N ARG A 135 -13.25 15.51 -10.57
CA ARG A 135 -13.50 15.72 -12.01
C ARG A 135 -14.83 16.44 -12.27
N LYS A 136 -15.87 16.10 -11.51
CA LYS A 136 -17.15 16.80 -11.58
C LYS A 136 -17.11 18.20 -10.97
N LYS A 137 -15.94 18.64 -10.47
CA LYS A 137 -15.72 19.93 -9.79
C LYS A 137 -16.61 20.13 -8.55
N ILE A 138 -17.11 19.06 -7.95
CA ILE A 138 -17.91 19.11 -6.72
C ILE A 138 -17.01 19.40 -5.51
N ILE A 139 -15.81 18.78 -5.50
CA ILE A 139 -14.80 18.96 -4.46
C ILE A 139 -13.45 19.36 -5.05
N LYS A 140 -12.59 19.96 -4.22
CA LYS A 140 -11.19 20.25 -4.59
C LYS A 140 -10.28 19.31 -3.83
N GLU A 141 -9.32 18.68 -4.53
CA GLU A 141 -8.30 17.86 -3.89
C GLU A 141 -7.41 18.73 -2.99
N ARG A 142 -7.28 18.35 -1.73
CA ARG A 142 -6.35 18.98 -0.77
C ARG A 142 -5.16 18.04 -0.58
N LYS A 143 -3.96 18.57 -0.75
CA LYS A 143 -2.71 17.86 -0.50
C LYS A 143 -2.07 18.44 0.76
N PHE A 144 -1.73 17.57 1.71
CA PHE A 144 -0.99 17.91 2.92
C PHE A 144 0.47 17.49 2.77
N ASP A 145 1.34 17.97 3.66
CA ASP A 145 2.73 17.54 3.66
C ASP A 145 2.84 16.08 4.13
N PRO A 146 3.42 15.17 3.34
CA PRO A 146 3.60 13.76 3.74
C PRO A 146 4.44 13.57 5.01
N ARG A 147 5.22 14.59 5.42
CA ARG A 147 6.05 14.53 6.64
C ARG A 147 5.22 14.47 7.91
N VAL A 148 3.96 14.93 7.88
CA VAL A 148 3.03 14.88 9.02
C VAL A 148 2.84 13.45 9.55
N ARG A 149 2.99 12.43 8.72
CA ARG A 149 2.90 11.02 9.14
C ARG A 149 3.95 10.63 10.20
N PHE A 150 5.16 11.21 10.13
CA PHE A 150 6.21 10.93 11.12
C PHE A 150 5.87 11.54 12.49
N PHE A 151 5.17 12.67 12.49
CA PHE A 151 4.64 13.27 13.71
C PHE A 151 3.63 12.32 14.37
N PHE A 152 2.61 11.85 13.64
CA PHE A 152 1.65 10.88 14.19
C PHE A 152 2.30 9.57 14.62
N TRP A 153 3.26 9.08 13.86
CA TRP A 153 4.03 7.89 14.20
C TRP A 153 4.74 8.04 15.55
N ALA A 154 5.42 9.17 15.78
CA ALA A 154 6.07 9.45 17.05
C ALA A 154 5.06 9.65 18.20
N VAL A 155 3.97 10.37 17.95
CA VAL A 155 2.92 10.60 18.94
C VAL A 155 2.32 9.28 19.46
N PHE A 156 1.99 8.34 18.55
CA PHE A 156 1.43 7.06 18.98
C PHE A 156 2.44 6.20 19.77
N LEU A 157 3.71 6.20 19.39
CA LEU A 157 4.75 5.50 20.16
C LEU A 157 4.97 6.12 21.54
N ILE A 158 5.01 7.46 21.62
CA ILE A 158 5.16 8.15 22.91
C ILE A 158 3.93 7.90 23.80
N ALA A 159 2.72 7.95 23.22
CA ALA A 159 1.49 7.66 23.96
C ALA A 159 1.50 6.23 24.49
N ALA A 160 1.90 5.24 23.67
CA ALA A 160 2.01 3.85 24.13
C ALA A 160 3.02 3.69 25.27
N ALA A 161 4.16 4.40 25.19
CA ALA A 161 5.18 4.35 26.25
C ALA A 161 4.74 5.00 27.56
N VAL A 162 3.91 6.06 27.49
CA VAL A 162 3.41 6.78 28.68
C VAL A 162 2.23 6.06 29.31
N ASP A 163 1.27 5.61 28.51
CA ASP A 163 0.05 4.98 28.99
C ASP A 163 0.20 3.48 29.30
N GLY A 164 1.32 2.86 28.86
CA GLY A 164 1.56 1.42 29.03
C GLY A 164 0.55 0.53 28.29
N TYR A 165 -0.01 1.01 27.16
CA TYR A 165 -1.11 0.36 26.48
C TYR A 165 -1.08 0.69 24.95
N LEU A 166 -1.63 -0.19 24.13
CA LEU A 166 -1.63 -0.07 22.65
C LEU A 166 -2.66 0.98 22.19
N VAL A 167 -2.31 2.26 22.29
CA VAL A 167 -3.21 3.39 22.01
C VAL A 167 -3.70 3.39 20.55
N PHE A 168 -2.81 3.14 19.61
CA PHE A 168 -3.17 3.12 18.20
C PHE A 168 -4.14 1.99 17.85
N GLU A 169 -4.04 0.83 18.52
CA GLU A 169 -4.87 -0.35 18.21
C GLU A 169 -6.38 -0.08 18.40
N VAL A 170 -6.73 0.87 19.29
CA VAL A 170 -8.14 1.26 19.53
C VAL A 170 -8.75 1.97 18.33
N ILE A 171 -7.98 2.85 17.68
CA ILE A 171 -8.44 3.68 16.57
C ILE A 171 -7.99 3.15 15.20
N ASN A 172 -7.24 2.05 15.17
CA ASN A 172 -6.67 1.45 13.98
C ASN A 172 -7.77 0.90 13.04
N PRO A 173 -8.05 1.52 11.88
CA PRO A 173 -9.09 1.06 10.99
C PRO A 173 -8.78 -0.31 10.38
N ILE A 174 -7.50 -0.71 10.30
CA ILE A 174 -7.07 -2.03 9.82
C ILE A 174 -7.54 -3.10 10.80
N GLY A 175 -7.23 -2.92 12.08
CA GLY A 175 -7.63 -3.83 13.16
C GLY A 175 -9.14 -3.88 13.35
N ILE A 176 -9.83 -2.73 13.30
CA ILE A 176 -11.30 -2.65 13.41
C ILE A 176 -11.94 -3.42 12.25
N LEU A 177 -11.46 -3.21 11.02
CA LEU A 177 -12.01 -3.87 9.84
C LEU A 177 -11.71 -5.38 9.83
N SER A 178 -10.50 -5.78 10.24
CA SER A 178 -10.14 -7.19 10.40
C SER A 178 -11.02 -7.89 11.43
N ARG A 179 -11.24 -7.25 12.60
CA ARG A 179 -12.15 -7.76 13.63
C ARG A 179 -13.60 -7.82 13.15
N PHE A 180 -14.05 -6.83 12.37
CA PHE A 180 -15.40 -6.85 11.78
C PHE A 180 -15.57 -8.03 10.80
N ILE A 181 -14.56 -8.33 9.98
CA ILE A 181 -14.60 -9.46 9.04
C ILE A 181 -14.64 -10.79 9.80
N VAL A 182 -13.84 -10.94 10.87
CA VAL A 182 -13.70 -12.21 11.60
C VAL A 182 -14.82 -12.42 12.59
N TYR A 183 -15.14 -11.42 13.43
CA TYR A 183 -16.06 -11.56 14.57
C TYR A 183 -17.46 -10.96 14.32
N GLY A 184 -17.66 -10.30 13.17
CA GLY A 184 -18.94 -9.70 12.82
C GLY A 184 -19.13 -8.28 13.32
N TRP A 185 -20.39 -7.86 13.48
CA TRP A 185 -20.76 -6.47 13.69
C TRP A 185 -20.23 -5.86 14.97
N SER A 186 -19.59 -4.69 14.86
CA SER A 186 -19.13 -3.87 15.98
C SER A 186 -19.41 -2.38 15.70
N LEU A 187 -19.77 -1.61 16.72
CA LEU A 187 -20.00 -0.17 16.59
C LEU A 187 -18.75 0.60 16.14
N ALA A 188 -17.56 0.05 16.37
CA ALA A 188 -16.29 0.60 15.92
C ALA A 188 -16.20 0.79 14.39
N ILE A 189 -17.02 0.07 13.59
CA ILE A 189 -17.06 0.23 12.14
C ILE A 189 -17.49 1.65 11.71
N VAL A 190 -18.26 2.35 12.56
CA VAL A 190 -18.66 3.74 12.30
C VAL A 190 -17.43 4.64 12.17
N TRP A 191 -16.41 4.40 12.98
CA TRP A 191 -15.13 5.12 12.89
C TRP A 191 -14.45 4.92 11.52
N VAL A 192 -14.43 3.68 11.03
CA VAL A 192 -13.88 3.37 9.70
C VAL A 192 -14.65 4.09 8.60
N ILE A 193 -15.99 4.14 8.71
CA ILE A 193 -16.84 4.88 7.77
C ILE A 193 -16.53 6.38 7.81
N VAL A 194 -16.37 6.97 8.99
CA VAL A 194 -16.02 8.40 9.14
C VAL A 194 -14.68 8.71 8.46
N ILE A 195 -13.65 7.88 8.68
CA ILE A 195 -12.36 8.05 8.02
C ILE A 195 -12.50 7.93 6.50
N LEU A 196 -13.26 6.96 6.01
CA LEU A 196 -13.48 6.75 4.58
C LEU A 196 -14.21 7.94 3.94
N LEU A 197 -15.22 8.48 4.61
CA LEU A 197 -15.91 9.70 4.16
C LEU A 197 -14.94 10.90 4.12
N PHE A 198 -14.09 11.05 5.12
CA PHE A 198 -13.05 12.07 5.10
C PHE A 198 -12.11 11.91 3.90
N GLU A 199 -11.68 10.68 3.57
CA GLU A 199 -10.86 10.41 2.38
C GLU A 199 -11.59 10.74 1.07
N ILE A 200 -12.88 10.45 0.99
CA ILE A 200 -13.69 10.75 -0.20
C ILE A 200 -13.88 12.26 -0.40
N PHE A 201 -14.13 13.03 0.65
CA PHE A 201 -14.50 14.43 0.50
C PHE A 201 -13.34 15.42 0.63
N VAL A 202 -12.27 15.08 1.33
CA VAL A 202 -11.18 16.04 1.65
C VAL A 202 -9.89 15.75 0.90
N SER A 203 -9.34 14.53 1.02
CA SER A 203 -8.05 14.18 0.41
C SER A 203 -7.95 12.68 0.20
N ARG A 204 -7.63 12.29 -1.02
CA ARG A 204 -7.51 10.87 -1.38
C ARG A 204 -6.49 10.17 -0.50
N ARG A 205 -6.88 9.01 0.05
CA ARG A 205 -6.04 8.17 0.92
C ARG A 205 -5.42 8.92 2.10
N ALA A 206 -6.16 9.89 2.67
CA ALA A 206 -5.65 10.77 3.72
C ALA A 206 -5.10 10.00 4.92
N TRP A 207 -5.82 9.00 5.41
CA TRP A 207 -5.36 8.16 6.50
C TRP A 207 -4.05 7.45 6.18
N CYS A 208 -4.00 6.76 5.04
CA CYS A 208 -2.83 5.98 4.63
C CYS A 208 -1.58 6.84 4.39
N LYS A 209 -1.76 8.08 3.92
CA LYS A 209 -0.66 8.98 3.56
C LYS A 209 -0.13 9.78 4.74
N TYR A 210 -1.02 10.25 5.63
CA TYR A 210 -0.68 11.30 6.58
C TYR A 210 -0.79 10.87 8.03
N VAL A 211 -1.56 9.83 8.36
CA VAL A 211 -1.84 9.46 9.75
C VAL A 211 -1.34 8.07 10.11
N CYS A 212 -1.52 7.08 9.22
CA CYS A 212 -1.30 5.66 9.53
C CYS A 212 0.16 5.33 9.93
N PRO A 213 0.43 4.99 11.20
CA PRO A 213 1.77 4.68 11.66
C PRO A 213 2.27 3.33 11.13
N VAL A 214 1.37 2.36 10.90
CA VAL A 214 1.70 1.10 10.23
C VAL A 214 2.29 1.38 8.85
N GLY A 215 1.61 2.20 8.03
CA GLY A 215 2.10 2.61 6.71
C GLY A 215 3.45 3.35 6.77
N THR A 216 3.71 4.11 7.84
CA THR A 216 4.97 4.80 8.06
C THR A 216 6.10 3.83 8.39
N THR A 217 5.85 2.82 9.25
CA THR A 217 6.81 1.78 9.57
C THR A 217 7.21 0.98 8.33
N TYR A 218 6.22 0.54 7.54
CA TYR A 218 6.49 -0.13 6.27
C TYR A 218 7.17 0.75 5.23
N ASN A 219 6.99 2.07 5.28
CA ASN A 219 7.75 3.01 4.45
C ASN A 219 9.24 2.97 4.82
N LEU A 220 9.58 2.98 6.12
CA LEU A 220 10.96 2.90 6.58
C LEU A 220 11.61 1.58 6.12
N VAL A 221 10.91 0.45 6.27
CA VAL A 221 11.35 -0.85 5.73
C VAL A 221 11.49 -0.79 4.21
N GLY A 222 10.61 -0.06 3.54
CA GLY A 222 10.65 0.17 2.12
C GLY A 222 11.96 0.77 1.61
N TRP A 223 12.67 1.60 2.37
CA TRP A 223 13.97 2.17 1.97
C TRP A 223 15.10 1.13 1.88
N VAL A 224 15.00 0.04 2.62
CA VAL A 224 16.01 -1.04 2.64
C VAL A 224 15.58 -2.29 1.90
N SER A 225 14.35 -2.33 1.35
CA SER A 225 13.80 -3.53 0.72
C SER A 225 14.60 -4.00 -0.49
N ALA A 226 14.69 -5.31 -0.65
CA ALA A 226 15.46 -5.97 -1.71
C ALA A 226 14.72 -5.97 -3.06
N THR A 227 13.39 -6.18 -3.06
CA THR A 227 12.59 -6.14 -4.29
C THR A 227 12.13 -4.71 -4.58
N ARG A 228 12.28 -4.27 -5.82
CA ARG A 228 11.98 -2.92 -6.29
C ARG A 228 11.33 -2.93 -7.66
N VAL A 229 10.60 -1.87 -7.94
CA VAL A 229 10.18 -1.56 -9.32
C VAL A 229 11.35 -0.92 -10.05
N GLN A 230 11.70 -1.44 -11.21
CA GLN A 230 12.66 -0.86 -12.13
C GLN A 230 11.92 -0.21 -13.28
N TRP A 231 12.37 0.96 -13.66
CA TRP A 231 11.90 1.68 -14.83
C TRP A 231 13.04 1.78 -15.85
N ASP A 232 12.69 1.57 -17.13
CA ASP A 232 13.60 1.62 -18.26
C ASP A 232 13.30 2.87 -19.11
N ASN A 233 14.26 3.79 -19.15
CA ASN A 233 14.13 5.06 -19.86
C ASN A 233 14.10 4.88 -21.38
N ASP A 234 14.82 3.85 -21.90
CA ASP A 234 14.93 3.64 -23.36
C ASP A 234 13.60 3.16 -23.96
N LYS A 235 12.77 2.50 -23.14
CA LYS A 235 11.44 2.04 -23.51
C LYS A 235 10.36 3.09 -23.30
N CYS A 236 10.63 4.12 -22.46
CA CYS A 236 9.62 5.07 -22.04
C CYS A 236 9.44 6.20 -23.04
N ASP A 237 8.21 6.45 -23.46
CA ASP A 237 7.83 7.60 -24.30
C ASP A 237 7.41 8.85 -23.52
N HIS A 238 7.52 8.82 -22.18
CA HIS A 238 7.17 9.91 -21.27
C HIS A 238 5.71 10.38 -21.36
N CYS A 239 4.75 9.51 -21.69
CA CYS A 239 3.32 9.84 -21.80
C CYS A 239 2.68 10.32 -20.46
N GLY A 240 3.28 10.02 -19.31
CA GLY A 240 2.81 10.45 -18.00
C GLY A 240 1.60 9.68 -17.43
N ALA A 241 1.12 8.63 -18.12
CA ALA A 241 -0.02 7.83 -17.64
C ALA A 241 0.25 7.18 -16.27
N CYS A 242 1.48 6.70 -16.04
CA CYS A 242 1.90 6.10 -14.77
C CYS A 242 1.82 7.07 -13.58
N LEU A 243 2.09 8.37 -13.78
CA LEU A 243 1.98 9.41 -12.75
C LEU A 243 0.52 9.64 -12.34
N GLN A 244 -0.43 9.54 -13.30
CA GLN A 244 -1.85 9.80 -13.03
C GLN A 244 -2.50 8.67 -12.22
N VAL A 245 -2.06 7.42 -12.40
CA VAL A 245 -2.62 6.27 -11.71
C VAL A 245 -1.89 5.93 -10.41
N CYS A 246 -0.70 6.51 -10.18
CA CYS A 246 0.07 6.29 -8.96
C CYS A 246 -0.64 6.95 -7.76
N PRO A 247 -0.93 6.20 -6.68
CA PRO A 247 -1.50 6.79 -5.48
C PRO A 247 -0.51 7.77 -4.81
N GLU A 248 0.80 7.57 -5.01
CA GLU A 248 1.90 8.39 -4.49
C GLU A 248 2.70 8.99 -5.66
N GLU A 249 2.19 10.09 -6.24
CA GLU A 249 2.75 10.70 -7.46
C GLU A 249 4.25 11.02 -7.34
N HIS A 250 4.71 11.45 -6.15
CA HIS A 250 6.11 11.81 -5.91
C HIS A 250 7.08 10.63 -6.08
N VAL A 251 6.60 9.39 -5.95
CA VAL A 251 7.41 8.16 -6.14
C VAL A 251 7.90 8.02 -7.57
N LEU A 252 7.10 8.47 -8.54
CA LEU A 252 7.40 8.39 -9.98
C LEU A 252 7.81 9.74 -10.58
N GLU A 253 8.04 10.78 -9.78
CA GLU A 253 8.39 12.11 -10.29
C GLU A 253 9.62 12.10 -11.20
N PHE A 254 10.54 11.21 -10.94
CA PHE A 254 11.73 11.03 -11.76
C PHE A 254 11.45 10.61 -13.21
N THR A 255 10.28 10.07 -13.54
CA THR A 255 9.92 9.68 -14.92
C THR A 255 9.54 10.88 -15.80
N LYS A 256 9.41 12.08 -15.22
CA LYS A 256 9.06 13.29 -15.97
C LYS A 256 10.14 13.66 -16.99
N PRO A 257 9.77 14.20 -18.19
CA PRO A 257 10.70 14.54 -19.26
C PRO A 257 11.81 15.50 -18.85
N LYS A 258 11.55 16.39 -17.87
CA LYS A 258 12.54 17.36 -17.39
C LYS A 258 13.82 16.71 -16.85
N HIS A 259 13.74 15.45 -16.38
CA HIS A 259 14.89 14.70 -15.85
C HIS A 259 15.57 13.80 -16.89
N ASP A 260 15.03 13.72 -18.12
CA ASP A 260 15.55 12.81 -19.15
C ASP A 260 16.94 13.22 -19.66
N LYS A 261 17.15 14.52 -19.90
CA LYS A 261 18.45 15.05 -20.38
C LYS A 261 19.59 14.71 -19.42
N GLU A 262 19.41 15.01 -18.12
CA GLU A 262 20.41 14.75 -17.08
C GLU A 262 20.75 13.25 -16.93
N ARG A 263 19.78 12.37 -17.19
CA ARG A 263 19.97 10.92 -17.09
C ARG A 263 20.72 10.36 -18.29
N ARG A 264 20.38 10.80 -19.50
CA ARG A 264 21.08 10.39 -20.73
C ARG A 264 22.55 10.81 -20.69
N GLU A 265 22.81 12.01 -20.18
CA GLU A 265 24.18 12.49 -19.97
C GLU A 265 24.96 11.62 -18.97
N LYS A 266 24.28 11.07 -17.94
CA LYS A 266 24.87 10.17 -16.95
C LYS A 266 24.90 8.69 -17.38
N GLY A 267 24.45 8.35 -18.60
CA GLY A 267 24.41 6.98 -19.12
C GLY A 267 23.47 6.01 -18.35
N LYS A 268 22.57 6.55 -17.52
CA LYS A 268 21.66 5.74 -16.70
C LYS A 268 20.34 5.50 -17.43
N THR A 269 20.26 4.42 -18.19
CA THR A 269 19.03 4.04 -18.92
C THR A 269 18.00 3.34 -18.02
N LYS A 270 18.44 2.62 -16.99
CA LYS A 270 17.60 1.89 -16.04
C LYS A 270 17.70 2.49 -14.65
N GLN A 271 16.55 2.74 -14.02
CA GLN A 271 16.48 3.31 -12.68
C GLN A 271 15.54 2.50 -11.77
N LEU A 272 16.01 2.21 -10.55
CA LEU A 272 15.18 1.60 -9.50
C LEU A 272 14.36 2.68 -8.79
N VAL A 273 13.12 2.36 -8.47
CA VAL A 273 12.27 3.16 -7.58
C VAL A 273 12.74 2.94 -6.15
N ILE A 274 13.60 3.82 -5.64
CA ILE A 274 14.21 3.71 -4.29
C ILE A 274 13.35 4.38 -3.21
N ASN A 275 12.14 4.81 -3.53
CA ASN A 275 11.28 5.47 -2.56
C ASN A 275 10.49 4.43 -1.74
N GLY A 276 10.55 4.54 -0.40
CA GLY A 276 9.82 3.67 0.53
C GLY A 276 8.29 3.78 0.43
N ASP A 277 7.77 4.82 -0.22
CA ASP A 277 6.33 5.02 -0.44
C ASP A 277 5.75 4.15 -1.56
N CYS A 278 6.57 3.45 -2.32
CA CYS A 278 6.09 2.53 -3.33
C CYS A 278 5.36 1.34 -2.68
N ILE A 279 4.04 1.26 -2.87
CA ILE A 279 3.20 0.17 -2.35
C ILE A 279 3.22 -1.10 -3.21
N MET A 280 4.10 -1.18 -4.19
CA MET A 280 4.28 -2.32 -5.11
C MET A 280 2.96 -2.72 -5.81
N CYS A 281 2.08 -1.76 -6.07
CA CYS A 281 0.72 -2.02 -6.53
C CYS A 281 0.59 -2.44 -8.00
N GLY A 282 1.62 -2.29 -8.81
CA GLY A 282 1.61 -2.67 -10.22
C GLY A 282 0.75 -1.80 -11.15
N ARG A 283 0.09 -0.74 -10.67
CA ARG A 283 -0.74 0.14 -11.52
C ARG A 283 0.07 0.80 -12.65
N CYS A 284 1.34 1.10 -12.42
CA CYS A 284 2.24 1.65 -13.44
C CYS A 284 2.56 0.63 -14.55
N PHE A 285 2.52 -0.67 -14.24
CA PHE A 285 2.66 -1.73 -15.24
C PHE A 285 1.39 -1.84 -16.10
N ASP A 286 0.21 -1.80 -15.46
CA ASP A 286 -1.08 -1.96 -16.16
C ASP A 286 -1.34 -0.84 -17.18
N VAL A 287 -0.78 0.36 -16.98
CA VAL A 287 -0.99 1.51 -17.89
C VAL A 287 0.17 1.76 -18.85
N CYS A 288 1.27 1.02 -18.71
CA CYS A 288 2.45 1.24 -19.53
C CYS A 288 2.39 0.43 -20.84
N HIS A 289 2.05 1.08 -21.94
CA HIS A 289 1.95 0.44 -23.25
C HIS A 289 3.30 0.06 -23.87
N THR A 290 4.41 0.60 -23.32
CA THR A 290 5.78 0.33 -23.80
C THR A 290 6.50 -0.70 -22.95
N ASP A 291 5.84 -1.30 -21.94
CA ASP A 291 6.43 -2.26 -21.01
C ASP A 291 7.75 -1.77 -20.38
N ALA A 292 7.79 -0.47 -20.00
CA ALA A 292 8.97 0.16 -19.42
C ALA A 292 9.20 -0.21 -17.94
N TYR A 293 8.29 -0.93 -17.29
CA TYR A 293 8.39 -1.31 -15.88
C TYR A 293 8.59 -2.80 -15.72
N ASN A 294 9.45 -3.19 -14.75
CA ASN A 294 9.60 -4.56 -14.28
C ASN A 294 9.94 -4.61 -12.79
N PHE A 295 9.76 -5.78 -12.15
CA PHE A 295 10.26 -6.03 -10.81
C PHE A 295 11.73 -6.49 -10.89
N GLN A 296 12.58 -5.87 -10.05
CA GLN A 296 14.00 -6.17 -9.99
C GLN A 296 14.43 -6.42 -8.55
N PHE A 297 15.31 -7.39 -8.36
CA PHE A 297 15.98 -7.62 -7.08
C PHE A 297 17.21 -6.70 -7.00
N ARG A 298 17.29 -5.86 -5.96
CA ARG A 298 18.35 -4.86 -5.79
C ARG A 298 19.76 -5.46 -5.75
N LEU A 299 19.90 -6.65 -5.18
CA LEU A 299 21.20 -7.35 -5.07
C LEU A 299 21.83 -7.69 -6.44
N LYS A 300 21.02 -7.77 -7.51
CA LYS A 300 21.51 -8.07 -8.86
C LYS A 300 22.26 -6.91 -9.53
N ASN A 301 22.19 -5.70 -8.95
CA ASN A 301 22.86 -4.49 -9.45
C ASN A 301 24.06 -4.08 -8.58
N LEU A 302 24.45 -4.90 -7.60
CA LEU A 302 25.62 -4.71 -6.75
C LEU A 302 26.81 -5.61 -7.19
N VAL A 303 26.61 -6.42 -8.22
CA VAL A 303 27.64 -7.27 -8.85
C VAL A 303 28.00 -6.71 -10.20
#